data_e026273bf640e9923e1ad6992018f03a
#
_entry.id   e026273bf640e9923e1ad6992018f03a
#
_cell.length_a   1.000
_cell.length_b   1.000
_cell.length_c   1.000
_cell.angle_alpha   90.00
_cell.angle_beta   90.00
_cell.angle_gamma   90.00
#
_symmetry.space_group_name_H-M   'P 1'
#
loop_
_entity.id
_entity.type
_entity.pdbx_description
1 polymer ?
#
loop_
_entity_poly.entity_id
_entity_poly.type
_entity_poly.pdbx_seq_one_letter_code
_entity_poly.pdbx_strand_id
1 'polypeptide(L)'
;QNIQGIWFEASYTRSYPNGTLLSLALGFSGTNNEGAFGLEEYYNDTLNGTPGREYGYLNDSSNLERTVIDAEDGDNLVSTVDTNDQSIVEKYLQEFMEEYKDGDYHQGYGARNVGCIIQDVNNGNILAMASYPTFDPNDPYNTDLLTGLPVLNKEDAPTYEYLTQEDVDTITKDNEQMSRYLYSLWNNFCISTYYEPGSTAKPFTMAAGLESGKLTGEETYYCGGSLTVDGWEINCHNTDGDGMLTINQAIERSCNVALMDMALATGEETFCKFQRIFNFGLKTNIDLAKEVRTDGLVYSADKMVDVD
;
A
#
# COMPACT_ATOMS: atom_id res chain seq x y z
N GLN A 1 -44.03 -7.66 -27.09
CA GLN A 1 -44.61 -9.00 -27.15
C GLN A 1 -44.67 -9.59 -25.74
N ASN A 2 -45.85 -9.80 -25.19
CA ASN A 2 -45.97 -10.50 -23.92
C ASN A 2 -45.72 -12.02 -24.17
N ILE A 3 -44.52 -12.48 -23.82
CA ILE A 3 -44.19 -13.90 -23.82
C ILE A 3 -44.56 -14.42 -22.41
N GLN A 4 -45.51 -15.34 -22.34
CA GLN A 4 -45.90 -15.95 -21.06
C GLN A 4 -44.76 -16.76 -20.46
N GLY A 5 -44.51 -16.61 -19.16
CA GLY A 5 -43.50 -17.37 -18.43
C GLY A 5 -42.08 -16.71 -18.43
N ILE A 6 -41.99 -15.48 -18.96
CA ILE A 6 -40.74 -14.69 -18.88
C ILE A 6 -41.03 -13.42 -18.08
N TRP A 7 -40.17 -13.14 -17.12
CA TRP A 7 -40.15 -11.86 -16.38
C TRP A 7 -38.71 -11.32 -16.36
N PHE A 8 -38.58 -10.05 -16.17
CA PHE A 8 -37.33 -9.36 -16.03
C PHE A 8 -37.17 -8.83 -14.62
N GLU A 9 -36.03 -8.99 -14.05
CA GLU A 9 -35.63 -8.43 -12.77
C GLU A 9 -34.56 -7.37 -13.00
N ALA A 10 -34.70 -6.22 -12.37
CA ALA A 10 -33.69 -5.18 -12.47
C ALA A 10 -32.46 -5.59 -11.66
N SER A 11 -31.29 -5.45 -12.28
CA SER A 11 -29.99 -5.68 -11.64
C SER A 11 -29.11 -4.45 -11.88
N TYR A 12 -28.33 -4.11 -10.90
CA TYR A 12 -27.37 -3.00 -10.98
C TYR A 12 -25.96 -3.54 -11.06
N THR A 13 -25.15 -2.88 -11.89
CA THR A 13 -23.73 -3.20 -12.05
C THR A 13 -22.93 -1.92 -11.83
N ARG A 14 -21.86 -2.02 -11.05
CA ARG A 14 -20.91 -0.92 -10.87
C ARG A 14 -20.19 -0.64 -12.20
N SER A 15 -19.98 0.62 -12.53
CA SER A 15 -19.23 1.04 -13.70
C SER A 15 -18.15 2.02 -13.31
N TYR A 16 -16.94 1.83 -13.83
CA TYR A 16 -15.76 2.64 -13.56
C TYR A 16 -15.35 3.38 -14.83
N PRO A 17 -15.91 4.58 -15.09
CA PRO A 17 -15.77 5.27 -16.36
C PRO A 17 -14.34 5.73 -16.67
N ASN A 18 -13.48 5.82 -15.65
CA ASN A 18 -12.08 6.23 -15.80
C ASN A 18 -11.13 5.03 -16.00
N GLY A 19 -11.65 3.82 -16.21
CA GLY A 19 -10.84 2.61 -16.43
C GLY A 19 -9.86 2.35 -15.28
N THR A 20 -8.58 2.25 -15.59
CA THR A 20 -7.52 1.90 -14.63
C THR A 20 -7.19 3.00 -13.62
N LEU A 21 -7.65 4.24 -13.84
CA LEU A 21 -7.30 5.37 -12.98
C LEU A 21 -7.77 5.12 -11.54
N LEU A 22 -6.86 5.25 -10.59
CA LEU A 22 -7.10 5.07 -9.15
C LEU A 22 -7.52 3.63 -8.75
N SER A 23 -7.38 2.64 -9.64
CA SER A 23 -7.95 1.30 -9.44
C SER A 23 -7.54 0.65 -8.11
N LEU A 24 -6.29 0.79 -7.70
CA LEU A 24 -5.76 0.17 -6.48
C LEU A 24 -6.24 0.83 -5.18
N ALA A 25 -6.54 2.14 -5.21
CA ALA A 25 -7.15 2.81 -4.07
C ALA A 25 -8.68 2.72 -4.11
N LEU A 26 -9.28 2.70 -5.30
CA LEU A 26 -10.72 2.57 -5.46
C LEU A 26 -11.21 1.16 -5.11
N GLY A 27 -10.51 0.12 -5.58
CA GLY A 27 -11.01 -1.25 -5.54
C GLY A 27 -12.04 -1.52 -6.62
N PHE A 28 -12.87 -2.53 -6.42
CA PHE A 28 -13.93 -2.89 -7.36
C PHE A 28 -15.12 -3.52 -6.65
N SER A 29 -16.27 -3.56 -7.33
CA SER A 29 -17.45 -4.27 -6.86
C SER A 29 -17.52 -5.65 -7.53
N GLY A 30 -17.57 -6.68 -6.72
CA GLY A 30 -17.69 -8.07 -7.16
C GLY A 30 -19.13 -8.53 -7.34
N THR A 31 -19.32 -9.83 -7.22
CA THR A 31 -20.65 -10.47 -7.28
C THR A 31 -21.55 -9.95 -6.16
N ASN A 32 -22.82 -9.72 -6.45
CA ASN A 32 -23.82 -9.17 -5.53
C ASN A 32 -23.56 -7.73 -5.07
N ASN A 33 -22.79 -6.95 -5.82
CA ASN A 33 -22.38 -5.58 -5.50
C ASN A 33 -21.56 -5.46 -4.21
N GLU A 34 -20.92 -6.53 -3.76
CA GLU A 34 -19.99 -6.47 -2.63
C GLU A 34 -18.69 -5.82 -3.04
N GLY A 35 -18.28 -4.79 -2.31
CA GLY A 35 -17.03 -4.09 -2.52
C GLY A 35 -15.83 -4.97 -2.15
N ALA A 36 -14.79 -4.93 -2.99
CA ALA A 36 -13.55 -5.64 -2.80
C ALA A 36 -12.37 -4.70 -2.97
N PHE A 37 -11.48 -4.68 -1.98
CA PHE A 37 -10.33 -3.78 -1.90
C PHE A 37 -10.69 -2.28 -1.83
N GLY A 38 -9.70 -1.47 -1.48
CA GLY A 38 -9.77 -0.01 -1.52
C GLY A 38 -11.00 0.61 -0.83
N LEU A 39 -11.50 1.67 -1.46
CA LEU A 39 -12.68 2.41 -1.00
C LEU A 39 -13.98 1.60 -1.13
N GLU A 40 -14.11 0.77 -2.18
CA GLU A 40 -15.30 -0.06 -2.39
C GLU A 40 -15.50 -1.08 -1.25
N GLU A 41 -14.41 -1.70 -0.74
CA GLU A 41 -14.49 -2.60 0.41
C GLU A 41 -14.70 -1.81 1.72
N TYR A 42 -13.95 -0.72 1.90
CA TYR A 42 -13.99 0.04 3.16
C TYR A 42 -15.36 0.68 3.40
N TYR A 43 -15.97 1.23 2.35
CA TYR A 43 -17.26 1.90 2.39
C TYR A 43 -18.41 1.05 1.84
N ASN A 44 -18.25 -0.28 1.80
CA ASN A 44 -19.24 -1.20 1.24
C ASN A 44 -20.66 -0.95 1.76
N ASP A 45 -20.83 -0.87 3.07
CA ASP A 45 -22.14 -0.67 3.70
C ASP A 45 -22.74 0.72 3.40
N THR A 46 -21.89 1.73 3.20
CA THR A 46 -22.31 3.08 2.81
C THR A 46 -22.79 3.14 1.37
N LEU A 47 -22.04 2.47 0.48
CA LEU A 47 -22.25 2.53 -0.96
C LEU A 47 -23.39 1.62 -1.45
N ASN A 48 -23.63 0.49 -0.77
CA ASN A 48 -24.61 -0.50 -1.22
C ASN A 48 -26.05 -0.20 -0.82
N GLY A 49 -26.30 0.63 0.19
CA GLY A 49 -27.63 0.87 0.72
C GLY A 49 -28.27 -0.39 1.33
N THR A 50 -29.59 -0.43 1.32
CA THR A 50 -30.37 -1.53 1.89
C THR A 50 -31.18 -2.24 0.82
N PRO A 51 -30.97 -3.55 0.59
CA PRO A 51 -31.77 -4.29 -0.40
C PRO A 51 -33.24 -4.32 -0.05
N GLY A 52 -34.08 -4.10 -1.05
CA GLY A 52 -35.53 -4.28 -0.93
C GLY A 52 -35.88 -5.75 -0.77
N ARG A 53 -37.12 -6.00 -0.38
CA ARG A 53 -37.65 -7.35 -0.21
C ARG A 53 -39.04 -7.46 -0.81
N GLU A 54 -39.32 -8.52 -1.55
CA GLU A 54 -40.63 -8.90 -1.98
C GLU A 54 -40.94 -10.29 -1.44
N TYR A 55 -42.06 -10.41 -0.74
CA TYR A 55 -42.55 -11.70 -0.27
C TYR A 55 -44.06 -11.76 -0.38
N GLY A 56 -44.61 -12.92 -0.49
CA GLY A 56 -46.03 -13.12 -0.62
C GLY A 56 -46.47 -14.48 -0.17
N TYR A 57 -47.78 -14.61 0.09
CA TYR A 57 -48.44 -15.85 0.41
C TYR A 57 -49.78 -15.96 -0.33
N LEU A 58 -50.25 -17.15 -0.53
CA LEU A 58 -51.60 -17.39 -1.02
C LEU A 58 -52.58 -17.28 0.16
N ASN A 59 -53.52 -16.38 0.07
CA ASN A 59 -54.59 -16.30 1.06
C ASN A 59 -55.59 -17.46 0.91
N ASP A 60 -56.55 -17.58 1.83
CA ASP A 60 -57.56 -18.63 1.85
C ASP A 60 -58.43 -18.73 0.57
N SER A 61 -58.42 -17.68 -0.25
CA SER A 61 -59.12 -17.61 -1.54
C SER A 61 -58.18 -17.87 -2.73
N SER A 62 -56.96 -18.38 -2.48
CA SER A 62 -55.91 -18.65 -3.48
C SER A 62 -55.43 -17.39 -4.26
N ASN A 63 -55.63 -16.20 -3.71
CA ASN A 63 -55.07 -14.98 -4.26
C ASN A 63 -53.70 -14.74 -3.65
N LEU A 64 -52.77 -14.33 -4.51
CA LEU A 64 -51.41 -13.94 -4.08
C LEU A 64 -51.44 -12.55 -3.44
N GLU A 65 -51.20 -12.49 -2.13
CA GLU A 65 -50.95 -11.25 -1.43
C GLU A 65 -49.47 -11.00 -1.40
N ARG A 66 -49.06 -9.82 -1.89
CA ARG A 66 -47.63 -9.40 -1.95
C ARG A 66 -47.38 -8.24 -1.01
N THR A 67 -46.29 -8.32 -0.31
CA THR A 67 -45.71 -7.21 0.43
C THR A 67 -44.38 -6.84 -0.25
N VAL A 68 -44.22 -5.58 -0.60
CA VAL A 68 -43.00 -5.03 -1.18
C VAL A 68 -42.43 -4.05 -0.16
N ILE A 69 -41.17 -4.23 0.16
CA ILE A 69 -40.34 -3.26 0.87
C ILE A 69 -39.35 -2.76 -0.18
N ASP A 70 -39.41 -1.47 -0.49
CA ASP A 70 -38.54 -0.87 -1.50
C ASP A 70 -37.07 -0.90 -1.04
N ALA A 71 -36.14 -0.97 -1.99
CA ALA A 71 -34.74 -0.79 -1.73
C ALA A 71 -34.45 0.68 -1.37
N GLU A 72 -33.46 0.89 -0.51
CA GLU A 72 -32.92 2.20 -0.21
C GLU A 72 -31.53 2.32 -0.84
N ASP A 73 -31.33 3.35 -1.65
CA ASP A 73 -30.03 3.61 -2.32
C ASP A 73 -28.94 3.90 -1.28
N GLY A 74 -27.72 3.53 -1.60
CA GLY A 74 -26.56 3.89 -0.81
C GLY A 74 -26.17 5.36 -0.97
N ASP A 75 -25.27 5.82 -0.12
CA ASP A 75 -24.78 7.19 -0.13
C ASP A 75 -23.66 7.39 -1.16
N ASN A 76 -23.42 8.64 -1.54
CA ASN A 76 -22.30 9.03 -2.39
C ASN A 76 -21.03 9.24 -1.56
N LEU A 77 -19.90 8.77 -2.06
CA LEU A 77 -18.59 9.03 -1.50
C LEU A 77 -17.87 10.11 -2.32
N VAL A 78 -17.39 11.16 -1.64
CA VAL A 78 -16.57 12.22 -2.25
C VAL A 78 -15.15 12.09 -1.73
N SER A 79 -14.21 11.70 -2.60
CA SER A 79 -12.80 11.57 -2.26
C SER A 79 -12.06 12.90 -2.36
N THR A 80 -10.90 12.98 -1.72
CA THR A 80 -9.98 14.12 -1.81
C THR A 80 -9.01 14.03 -2.99
N VAL A 81 -9.07 12.94 -3.75
CA VAL A 81 -8.16 12.69 -4.88
C VAL A 81 -8.42 13.67 -6.01
N ASP A 82 -7.36 14.33 -6.47
CA ASP A 82 -7.36 15.10 -7.72
C ASP A 82 -7.03 14.18 -8.89
N THR A 83 -7.93 14.11 -9.86
CA THR A 83 -7.79 13.22 -11.01
C THR A 83 -6.62 13.57 -11.93
N ASN A 84 -6.20 14.85 -11.96
CA ASN A 84 -5.03 15.25 -12.75
C ASN A 84 -3.75 14.80 -12.05
N ASP A 85 -3.63 15.04 -10.73
CA ASP A 85 -2.47 14.60 -9.96
C ASP A 85 -2.36 13.07 -10.00
N GLN A 86 -3.47 12.36 -9.84
CA GLN A 86 -3.52 10.90 -9.95
C GLN A 86 -3.03 10.40 -11.30
N SER A 87 -3.51 10.99 -12.39
CA SER A 87 -3.13 10.57 -13.75
C SER A 87 -1.66 10.85 -14.06
N ILE A 88 -1.11 11.95 -13.53
CA ILE A 88 0.30 12.30 -13.64
C ILE A 88 1.15 11.28 -12.89
N VAL A 89 0.77 10.96 -11.64
CA VAL A 89 1.49 9.98 -10.83
C VAL A 89 1.50 8.61 -11.49
N GLU A 90 0.36 8.09 -11.91
CA GLU A 90 0.28 6.77 -12.57
C GLU A 90 1.13 6.71 -13.83
N LYS A 91 1.09 7.77 -14.65
CA LYS A 91 1.93 7.87 -15.86
C LYS A 91 3.42 7.76 -15.52
N TYR A 92 3.90 8.54 -14.53
CA TYR A 92 5.31 8.53 -14.17
C TYR A 92 5.75 7.23 -13.48
N LEU A 93 4.88 6.57 -12.73
CA LEU A 93 5.18 5.24 -12.19
C LEU A 93 5.35 4.20 -13.30
N GLN A 94 4.49 4.25 -14.32
CA GLN A 94 4.61 3.38 -15.49
C GLN A 94 5.90 3.67 -16.28
N GLU A 95 6.21 4.95 -16.55
CA GLU A 95 7.44 5.36 -17.25
C GLU A 95 8.67 4.91 -16.46
N PHE A 96 8.67 5.06 -15.13
CA PHE A 96 9.75 4.59 -14.27
C PHE A 96 9.96 3.08 -14.38
N MET A 97 8.91 2.30 -14.29
CA MET A 97 8.99 0.84 -14.43
C MET A 97 9.53 0.43 -15.80
N GLU A 98 9.11 1.12 -16.88
CA GLU A 98 9.59 0.84 -18.23
C GLU A 98 11.07 1.24 -18.40
N GLU A 99 11.49 2.39 -17.86
CA GLU A 99 12.87 2.87 -17.94
C GLU A 99 13.86 1.95 -17.19
N TYR A 100 13.44 1.46 -16.00
CA TYR A 100 14.33 0.70 -15.12
C TYR A 100 14.14 -0.82 -15.21
N LYS A 101 13.31 -1.32 -16.11
CA LYS A 101 13.10 -2.78 -16.28
C LYS A 101 14.36 -3.53 -16.68
N ASP A 102 15.26 -2.87 -17.40
CA ASP A 102 16.56 -3.42 -17.85
C ASP A 102 17.73 -2.92 -17.00
N GLY A 103 17.47 -2.41 -15.80
CA GLY A 103 18.47 -1.80 -14.94
C GLY A 103 19.60 -2.73 -14.52
N ASP A 104 20.77 -2.13 -14.22
CA ASP A 104 22.04 -2.82 -13.95
C ASP A 104 22.00 -3.79 -12.75
N TYR A 105 21.08 -3.60 -11.83
CA TYR A 105 20.98 -4.41 -10.62
C TYR A 105 20.31 -5.76 -10.85
N HIS A 106 19.36 -5.86 -11.79
CA HIS A 106 18.57 -7.08 -12.01
C HIS A 106 18.22 -7.26 -13.48
N GLN A 107 19.18 -7.44 -14.33
CA GLN A 107 19.14 -7.70 -15.77
C GLN A 107 17.72 -7.99 -16.33
N GLY A 108 17.05 -6.98 -16.84
CA GLY A 108 15.73 -7.11 -17.43
C GLY A 108 14.53 -6.97 -16.47
N TYR A 109 14.78 -6.46 -15.25
CA TYR A 109 13.74 -6.35 -14.25
C TYR A 109 13.69 -4.95 -13.67
N GLY A 110 12.54 -4.30 -13.75
CA GLY A 110 12.23 -3.07 -13.07
C GLY A 110 12.17 -3.25 -11.55
N ALA A 111 11.73 -2.22 -10.84
CA ALA A 111 11.43 -2.33 -9.41
C ALA A 111 10.33 -3.38 -9.20
N ARG A 112 10.44 -4.21 -8.15
CA ARG A 112 9.40 -5.20 -7.80
C ARG A 112 8.07 -4.56 -7.44
N ASN A 113 8.14 -3.41 -6.79
CA ASN A 113 7.00 -2.57 -6.44
C ASN A 113 7.41 -1.12 -6.58
N VAL A 114 6.47 -0.29 -6.97
CA VAL A 114 6.61 1.16 -7.00
C VAL A 114 5.30 1.78 -6.56
N GLY A 115 5.38 2.83 -5.75
CA GLY A 115 4.20 3.55 -5.27
C GLY A 115 4.52 5.00 -5.02
N CYS A 116 3.49 5.83 -5.09
CA CYS A 116 3.57 7.25 -4.80
C CYS A 116 2.30 7.71 -4.09
N ILE A 117 2.48 8.54 -3.06
CA ILE A 117 1.40 9.22 -2.34
C ILE A 117 1.68 10.71 -2.39
N ILE A 118 0.69 11.50 -2.81
CA ILE A 118 0.70 12.96 -2.70
C ILE A 118 -0.29 13.35 -1.63
N GLN A 119 0.20 14.00 -0.58
CA GLN A 119 -0.60 14.42 0.57
C GLN A 119 -0.46 15.94 0.80
N ASP A 120 -1.59 16.61 1.04
CA ASP A 120 -1.58 18.00 1.50
C ASP A 120 -1.16 18.05 2.97
N VAL A 121 -0.01 18.63 3.24
CA VAL A 121 0.58 18.72 4.58
C VAL A 121 -0.22 19.60 5.55
N ASN A 122 -1.14 20.42 5.06
CA ASN A 122 -1.93 21.33 5.91
C ASN A 122 -3.16 20.67 6.52
N ASN A 123 -3.71 19.65 5.86
CA ASN A 123 -4.97 19.03 6.27
C ASN A 123 -4.95 17.50 6.24
N GLY A 124 -3.89 16.90 5.68
CA GLY A 124 -3.72 15.45 5.59
C GLY A 124 -4.47 14.79 4.42
N ASN A 125 -5.13 15.55 3.56
CA ASN A 125 -5.84 15.00 2.41
C ASN A 125 -4.89 14.29 1.45
N ILE A 126 -5.28 13.11 1.01
CA ILE A 126 -4.58 12.39 -0.05
C ILE A 126 -5.08 12.94 -1.39
N LEU A 127 -4.19 13.55 -2.15
CA LEU A 127 -4.47 14.12 -3.47
C LEU A 127 -4.22 13.11 -4.59
N ALA A 128 -3.25 12.21 -4.40
CA ALA A 128 -3.03 11.07 -5.28
C ALA A 128 -2.45 9.90 -4.49
N MET A 129 -2.81 8.68 -4.87
CA MET A 129 -2.22 7.45 -4.35
C MET A 129 -2.21 6.42 -5.47
N ALA A 130 -1.03 6.02 -5.90
CA ALA A 130 -0.87 5.06 -6.98
C ALA A 130 0.26 4.08 -6.69
N SER A 131 0.12 2.87 -7.18
CA SER A 131 1.18 1.88 -7.33
C SER A 131 1.05 1.19 -8.68
N TYR A 132 2.09 0.46 -9.10
CA TYR A 132 2.12 -0.22 -10.37
C TYR A 132 2.42 -1.71 -10.16
N PRO A 133 1.81 -2.60 -10.93
CA PRO A 133 0.86 -2.37 -12.02
C PRO A 133 -0.55 -2.00 -11.55
N THR A 134 -1.35 -1.44 -12.47
CA THR A 134 -2.78 -1.15 -12.28
C THR A 134 -3.64 -2.23 -12.96
N PHE A 135 -4.94 -2.26 -12.66
CA PHE A 135 -5.92 -3.11 -13.32
C PHE A 135 -7.18 -2.31 -13.69
N ASP A 136 -8.02 -2.84 -14.58
CA ASP A 136 -9.32 -2.20 -14.85
C ASP A 136 -10.37 -2.75 -13.88
N PRO A 137 -10.97 -1.92 -13.01
CA PRO A 137 -12.04 -2.35 -12.10
C PRO A 137 -13.31 -2.84 -12.81
N ASN A 138 -13.48 -2.54 -14.09
CA ASN A 138 -14.57 -3.11 -14.90
C ASN A 138 -14.30 -4.58 -15.31
N ASP A 139 -13.02 -5.00 -15.32
CA ASP A 139 -12.59 -6.37 -15.63
C ASP A 139 -11.48 -6.83 -14.65
N PRO A 140 -11.76 -6.89 -13.35
CA PRO A 140 -10.74 -7.12 -12.33
C PRO A 140 -10.14 -8.55 -12.37
N TYR A 141 -10.81 -9.47 -13.02
CA TYR A 141 -10.38 -10.88 -13.13
C TYR A 141 -9.59 -11.17 -14.41
N ASN A 142 -9.14 -10.14 -15.12
CA ASN A 142 -8.35 -10.29 -16.33
C ASN A 142 -6.98 -10.89 -16.03
N THR A 143 -6.81 -12.16 -16.35
CA THR A 143 -5.57 -12.91 -16.09
C THR A 143 -4.43 -12.58 -17.03
N ASP A 144 -4.68 -11.90 -18.17
CA ASP A 144 -3.62 -11.46 -19.08
C ASP A 144 -2.66 -10.49 -18.40
N LEU A 145 -3.16 -9.74 -17.40
CA LEU A 145 -2.36 -8.82 -16.58
C LEU A 145 -1.35 -9.53 -15.66
N LEU A 146 -1.46 -10.82 -15.48
CA LEU A 146 -0.51 -11.59 -14.65
C LEU A 146 0.82 -11.81 -15.36
N THR A 147 0.86 -11.79 -16.70
CA THR A 147 2.10 -11.93 -17.46
C THR A 147 3.05 -10.77 -17.15
N GLY A 148 4.28 -11.10 -16.77
CA GLY A 148 5.29 -10.11 -16.37
C GLY A 148 5.19 -9.63 -14.91
N LEU A 149 4.23 -10.12 -14.12
CA LEU A 149 4.26 -9.92 -12.68
C LEU A 149 5.36 -10.79 -12.03
N PRO A 150 5.89 -10.35 -10.88
CA PRO A 150 6.83 -11.18 -10.12
C PRO A 150 6.23 -12.52 -9.71
N VAL A 151 7.02 -13.58 -9.78
CA VAL A 151 6.68 -14.86 -9.16
C VAL A 151 6.60 -14.68 -7.64
N LEU A 152 5.54 -15.15 -7.03
CA LEU A 152 5.36 -15.09 -5.58
C LEU A 152 6.02 -16.31 -4.90
N ASN A 153 6.77 -16.07 -3.82
CA ASN A 153 7.28 -17.13 -2.97
C ASN A 153 6.16 -17.73 -2.10
N LYS A 154 6.50 -18.62 -1.18
CA LYS A 154 5.51 -19.31 -0.31
C LYS A 154 4.83 -18.39 0.70
N GLU A 155 5.43 -17.25 0.99
CA GLU A 155 4.89 -16.20 1.89
C GLU A 155 4.18 -15.08 1.11
N ASP A 156 3.83 -15.29 -0.15
CA ASP A 156 3.22 -14.30 -1.05
C ASP A 156 4.07 -13.05 -1.32
N ALA A 157 5.36 -13.13 -1.02
CA ALA A 157 6.29 -12.05 -1.32
C ALA A 157 6.81 -12.14 -2.77
N PRO A 158 6.93 -11.01 -3.48
CA PRO A 158 7.46 -11.01 -4.85
C PRO A 158 8.94 -11.39 -4.89
N THR A 159 9.29 -12.23 -5.85
CA THR A 159 10.68 -12.60 -6.17
C THR A 159 11.24 -11.73 -7.29
N TYR A 160 12.44 -12.07 -7.77
CA TYR A 160 13.04 -11.44 -8.95
C TYR A 160 12.83 -12.26 -10.25
N GLU A 161 12.03 -13.32 -10.18
CA GLU A 161 11.55 -14.06 -11.33
C GLU A 161 10.19 -13.52 -11.76
N TYR A 162 9.86 -13.61 -13.04
CA TYR A 162 8.66 -13.03 -13.61
C TYR A 162 7.86 -14.09 -14.35
N LEU A 163 6.54 -14.00 -14.24
CA LEU A 163 5.62 -14.91 -14.89
C LEU A 163 5.71 -14.78 -16.41
N THR A 164 5.93 -15.90 -17.06
CA THR A 164 5.75 -16.03 -18.52
C THR A 164 4.30 -16.31 -18.86
N GLN A 165 3.93 -16.22 -20.14
CA GLN A 165 2.58 -16.59 -20.58
C GLN A 165 2.28 -18.07 -20.29
N GLU A 166 3.28 -18.97 -20.38
CA GLU A 166 3.12 -20.39 -20.08
C GLU A 166 2.81 -20.63 -18.59
N ASP A 167 3.45 -19.83 -17.70
CA ASP A 167 3.16 -19.86 -16.26
C ASP A 167 1.71 -19.42 -16.00
N VAL A 168 1.27 -18.32 -16.63
CA VAL A 168 -0.11 -17.82 -16.50
C VAL A 168 -1.11 -18.84 -17.02
N ASP A 169 -0.86 -19.47 -18.16
CA ASP A 169 -1.70 -20.55 -18.70
C ASP A 169 -1.79 -21.78 -17.76
N THR A 170 -0.80 -21.94 -16.91
CA THR A 170 -0.79 -23.00 -15.89
C THR A 170 -1.51 -22.55 -14.63
N ILE A 171 -1.25 -21.34 -14.15
CA ILE A 171 -1.87 -20.72 -12.98
C ILE A 171 -3.40 -20.64 -13.14
N THR A 172 -3.88 -20.29 -14.33
CA THR A 172 -5.32 -20.14 -14.61
C THR A 172 -6.12 -21.45 -14.56
N LYS A 173 -5.43 -22.60 -14.56
CA LYS A 173 -6.07 -23.92 -14.38
C LYS A 173 -6.23 -24.30 -12.90
N ASP A 174 -5.60 -23.56 -12.01
CA ASP A 174 -5.66 -23.76 -10.56
C ASP A 174 -6.28 -22.51 -9.91
N ASN A 175 -7.49 -22.64 -9.40
CA ASN A 175 -8.24 -21.53 -8.82
C ASN A 175 -7.53 -20.91 -7.60
N GLU A 176 -6.80 -21.69 -6.81
CA GLU A 176 -6.06 -21.20 -5.65
C GLU A 176 -4.89 -20.34 -6.10
N GLN A 177 -4.10 -20.82 -7.06
CA GLN A 177 -2.98 -20.05 -7.61
C GLN A 177 -3.47 -18.79 -8.34
N MET A 178 -4.51 -18.90 -9.14
CA MET A 178 -5.11 -17.77 -9.83
C MET A 178 -5.56 -16.68 -8.83
N SER A 179 -6.29 -17.07 -7.80
CA SER A 179 -6.75 -16.13 -6.76
C SER A 179 -5.57 -15.47 -6.06
N ARG A 180 -4.52 -16.21 -5.74
CA ARG A 180 -3.32 -15.71 -5.09
C ARG A 180 -2.63 -14.60 -5.89
N TYR A 181 -2.47 -14.79 -7.19
CA TYR A 181 -1.86 -13.77 -8.07
C TYR A 181 -2.79 -12.58 -8.33
N LEU A 182 -4.08 -12.81 -8.48
CA LEU A 182 -5.06 -11.72 -8.59
C LEU A 182 -5.10 -10.89 -7.31
N TYR A 183 -5.05 -11.51 -6.14
CA TYR A 183 -4.93 -10.78 -4.86
C TYR A 183 -3.68 -9.90 -4.81
N SER A 184 -2.55 -10.40 -5.31
CA SER A 184 -1.31 -9.61 -5.41
C SER A 184 -1.47 -8.41 -6.35
N LEU A 185 -2.17 -8.59 -7.48
CA LEU A 185 -2.46 -7.52 -8.44
C LEU A 185 -3.37 -6.42 -7.84
N TRP A 186 -4.37 -6.81 -7.05
CA TRP A 186 -5.33 -5.88 -6.46
C TRP A 186 -4.82 -5.16 -5.21
N ASN A 187 -3.72 -5.61 -4.63
CA ASN A 187 -3.15 -5.01 -3.44
C ASN A 187 -2.52 -3.65 -3.74
N ASN A 188 -2.92 -2.65 -2.97
CA ASN A 188 -2.30 -1.33 -3.02
C ASN A 188 -0.99 -1.33 -2.23
N PHE A 189 0.14 -1.34 -2.93
CA PHE A 189 1.48 -1.34 -2.35
C PHE A 189 1.68 -0.23 -1.31
N CYS A 190 1.09 0.94 -1.51
CA CYS A 190 1.25 2.08 -0.62
C CYS A 190 0.78 1.83 0.82
N ILE A 191 -0.14 0.87 1.03
CA ILE A 191 -0.74 0.61 2.36
C ILE A 191 -0.68 -0.87 2.79
N SER A 192 -0.52 -1.79 1.84
CA SER A 192 -0.59 -3.23 2.12
C SER A 192 0.77 -3.91 2.24
N THR A 193 1.86 -3.20 1.94
CA THR A 193 3.21 -3.77 1.94
C THR A 193 4.11 -2.97 2.88
N TYR A 194 4.99 -3.67 3.57
CA TYR A 194 6.02 -3.08 4.42
C TYR A 194 7.41 -3.42 3.88
N TYR A 195 8.37 -2.56 4.19
CA TYR A 195 9.77 -2.71 3.79
C TYR A 195 10.68 -1.98 4.77
N GLU A 196 11.96 -2.31 4.73
CA GLU A 196 12.97 -1.59 5.50
C GLU A 196 13.23 -0.21 4.86
N PRO A 197 12.96 0.90 5.58
CA PRO A 197 12.96 2.24 4.99
C PRO A 197 14.36 2.73 4.58
N GLY A 198 15.42 2.12 5.09
CA GLY A 198 16.80 2.53 4.83
C GLY A 198 17.06 3.98 5.23
N SER A 199 17.77 4.73 4.39
CA SER A 199 18.16 6.12 4.69
C SER A 199 16.99 7.11 4.81
N THR A 200 15.79 6.75 4.37
CA THR A 200 14.60 7.60 4.56
C THR A 200 14.15 7.67 6.02
N ALA A 201 14.64 6.77 6.90
CA ALA A 201 14.44 6.83 8.34
C ALA A 201 15.36 7.82 9.07
N LYS A 202 16.43 8.27 8.44
CA LYS A 202 17.45 9.15 9.07
C LYS A 202 16.90 10.49 9.57
N PRO A 203 16.03 11.22 8.82
CA PRO A 203 15.38 12.42 9.33
C PRO A 203 14.61 12.20 10.63
N PHE A 204 13.95 11.04 10.80
CA PHE A 204 13.24 10.70 12.03
C PHE A 204 14.19 10.48 13.21
N THR A 205 15.35 9.84 12.97
CA THR A 205 16.40 9.66 13.98
C THR A 205 16.92 11.01 14.47
N MET A 206 17.24 11.91 13.54
CA MET A 206 17.70 13.26 13.86
C MET A 206 16.62 14.06 14.60
N ALA A 207 15.36 14.01 14.14
CA ALA A 207 14.25 14.69 14.77
C ALA A 207 14.01 14.21 16.20
N ALA A 208 14.12 12.91 16.47
CA ALA A 208 14.02 12.34 17.80
C ALA A 208 15.09 12.92 18.76
N GLY A 209 16.32 13.01 18.30
CA GLY A 209 17.43 13.57 19.07
C GLY A 209 17.24 15.07 19.37
N LEU A 210 16.86 15.86 18.38
CA LEU A 210 16.65 17.31 18.51
C LEU A 210 15.43 17.62 19.39
N GLU A 211 14.27 17.01 19.11
CA GLU A 211 13.03 17.27 19.84
C GLU A 211 13.09 16.82 21.30
N SER A 212 13.85 15.75 21.60
CA SER A 212 14.08 15.32 22.96
C SER A 212 15.08 16.17 23.75
N GLY A 213 15.79 17.07 23.08
CA GLY A 213 16.87 17.88 23.66
C GLY A 213 18.16 17.09 23.94
N LYS A 214 18.26 15.87 23.39
CA LYS A 214 19.50 15.06 23.47
C LYS A 214 20.56 15.56 22.48
N LEU A 215 20.11 16.19 21.41
CA LEU A 215 20.95 16.92 20.45
C LEU A 215 20.55 18.39 20.45
N THR A 216 21.54 19.27 20.27
CA THR A 216 21.36 20.72 20.23
C THR A 216 21.27 21.27 18.81
N GLY A 217 21.75 20.50 17.81
CA GLY A 217 21.88 20.93 16.43
C GLY A 217 23.25 21.51 16.08
N GLU A 218 24.12 21.74 17.08
CA GLU A 218 25.47 22.30 16.90
C GLU A 218 26.59 21.24 16.91
N GLU A 219 26.21 19.97 17.07
CA GLU A 219 27.13 18.85 17.11
C GLU A 219 27.87 18.67 15.79
N THR A 220 29.07 18.13 15.89
CA THR A 220 29.84 17.64 14.74
C THR A 220 30.21 16.19 14.94
N TYR A 221 30.24 15.43 13.85
CA TYR A 221 30.50 14.01 13.84
C TYR A 221 31.66 13.70 12.91
N TYR A 222 32.53 12.77 13.32
CA TYR A 222 33.62 12.29 12.48
C TYR A 222 33.25 10.98 11.81
N CYS A 223 33.19 10.99 10.48
CA CYS A 223 32.99 9.78 9.69
C CYS A 223 34.32 9.26 9.17
N GLY A 224 34.80 8.16 9.72
CA GLY A 224 36.01 7.46 9.29
C GLY A 224 35.72 6.33 8.27
N GLY A 225 34.48 6.22 7.76
CA GLY A 225 34.09 5.18 6.82
C GLY A 225 33.34 4.00 7.47
N SER A 226 33.52 3.77 8.77
CA SER A 226 32.78 2.76 9.54
C SER A 226 32.65 3.17 11.00
N LEU A 227 31.75 2.50 11.72
CA LEU A 227 31.59 2.58 13.17
C LEU A 227 31.35 1.17 13.71
N THR A 228 32.00 0.85 14.82
CA THR A 228 31.73 -0.42 15.53
C THR A 228 30.71 -0.18 16.62
N VAL A 229 29.58 -0.88 16.56
CA VAL A 229 28.51 -0.86 17.56
C VAL A 229 28.30 -2.29 18.03
N ASP A 230 28.41 -2.53 19.34
CA ASP A 230 28.23 -3.84 19.99
C ASP A 230 29.05 -4.99 19.32
N GLY A 231 30.27 -4.66 18.93
CA GLY A 231 31.19 -5.63 18.28
C GLY A 231 30.96 -5.82 16.77
N TRP A 232 29.91 -5.20 16.18
CA TRP A 232 29.65 -5.23 14.75
C TRP A 232 30.20 -3.99 14.06
N GLU A 233 31.01 -4.19 13.04
CA GLU A 233 31.49 -3.10 12.20
C GLU A 233 30.43 -2.78 11.13
N ILE A 234 29.90 -1.55 11.17
CA ILE A 234 28.88 -1.05 10.23
C ILE A 234 29.50 0.01 9.34
N ASN A 235 29.52 -0.24 8.04
CA ASN A 235 30.13 0.65 7.07
C ASN A 235 29.22 1.83 6.70
N CYS A 236 29.84 2.99 6.49
CA CYS A 236 29.22 4.07 5.74
C CYS A 236 29.12 3.69 4.25
N HIS A 237 28.23 4.35 3.51
CA HIS A 237 28.20 4.21 2.04
C HIS A 237 29.49 4.75 1.40
N ASN A 238 30.12 5.78 2.02
CA ASN A 238 31.46 6.22 1.70
C ASN A 238 32.44 5.56 2.68
N THR A 239 33.05 4.47 2.26
CA THR A 239 34.01 3.68 3.07
C THR A 239 35.34 4.38 3.32
N ASP A 240 35.70 5.41 2.53
CA ASP A 240 36.87 6.25 2.75
C ASP A 240 36.63 7.30 3.86
N GLY A 241 35.36 7.46 4.27
CA GLY A 241 34.92 8.43 5.26
C GLY A 241 34.68 9.83 4.70
N ASP A 242 33.78 10.57 5.34
CA ASP A 242 33.44 11.94 4.98
C ASP A 242 34.17 12.99 5.82
N GLY A 243 34.96 12.55 6.81
CA GLY A 243 35.66 13.44 7.75
C GLY A 243 34.67 14.07 8.76
N MET A 244 34.99 15.33 9.16
CA MET A 244 34.13 16.07 10.11
C MET A 244 32.89 16.63 9.41
N LEU A 245 31.74 16.31 9.93
CA LEU A 245 30.43 16.73 9.44
C LEU A 245 29.63 17.46 10.51
N THR A 246 29.00 18.56 10.16
CA THR A 246 27.90 19.12 10.96
C THR A 246 26.65 18.23 10.82
N ILE A 247 25.68 18.41 11.69
CA ILE A 247 24.41 17.67 11.66
C ILE A 247 23.71 17.81 10.29
N ASN A 248 23.73 19.01 9.70
CA ASN A 248 23.15 19.24 8.36
C ASN A 248 23.91 18.50 7.27
N GLN A 249 25.24 18.53 7.31
CA GLN A 249 26.07 17.80 6.35
C GLN A 249 25.93 16.27 6.49
N ALA A 250 25.70 15.78 7.71
CA ALA A 250 25.45 14.36 7.94
C ALA A 250 24.17 13.87 7.26
N ILE A 251 23.08 14.67 7.28
CA ILE A 251 21.84 14.37 6.56
C ILE A 251 22.03 14.57 5.05
N GLU A 252 22.62 15.68 4.61
CA GLU A 252 22.89 15.97 3.19
C GLU A 252 23.66 14.82 2.50
N ARG A 253 24.67 14.30 3.18
CA ARG A 253 25.50 13.19 2.69
C ARG A 253 24.95 11.81 3.04
N SER A 254 23.84 11.74 3.76
CA SER A 254 23.29 10.47 4.24
C SER A 254 24.31 9.59 4.99
N CYS A 255 25.16 10.20 5.82
CA CYS A 255 26.25 9.52 6.50
C CYS A 255 25.72 8.53 7.55
N ASN A 256 26.04 7.22 7.39
CA ASN A 256 25.61 6.20 8.35
C ASN A 256 26.25 6.39 9.72
N VAL A 257 27.55 6.68 9.77
CA VAL A 257 28.31 6.83 11.00
C VAL A 257 27.72 7.96 11.86
N ALA A 258 27.55 9.14 11.29
CA ALA A 258 26.99 10.28 12.03
C ALA A 258 25.57 10.01 12.55
N LEU A 259 24.73 9.31 11.77
CA LEU A 259 23.36 8.98 12.20
C LEU A 259 23.34 7.88 13.28
N MET A 260 24.27 6.92 13.27
CA MET A 260 24.44 5.97 14.37
C MET A 260 24.85 6.68 15.65
N ASP A 261 25.84 7.60 15.59
CA ASP A 261 26.25 8.42 16.75
C ASP A 261 25.08 9.26 17.32
N MET A 262 24.25 9.85 16.43
CA MET A 262 23.04 10.59 16.86
C MET A 262 22.04 9.66 17.54
N ALA A 263 21.82 8.45 17.01
CA ALA A 263 20.92 7.48 17.61
C ALA A 263 21.42 7.02 19.00
N LEU A 264 22.71 6.71 19.12
CA LEU A 264 23.35 6.35 20.40
C LEU A 264 23.24 7.49 21.42
N ALA A 265 23.50 8.73 21.01
CA ALA A 265 23.35 9.91 21.87
C ALA A 265 21.89 10.15 22.30
N THR A 266 20.93 9.83 21.44
CA THR A 266 19.49 9.92 21.73
C THR A 266 19.06 8.91 22.78
N GLY A 267 19.65 7.70 22.71
CA GLY A 267 19.37 6.59 23.62
C GLY A 267 18.09 5.82 23.27
N GLU A 268 18.07 4.56 23.60
CA GLU A 268 17.08 3.57 23.19
C GLU A 268 15.65 3.92 23.56
N GLU A 269 15.40 4.24 24.83
CA GLU A 269 14.06 4.60 25.31
C GLU A 269 13.47 5.79 24.54
N THR A 270 14.32 6.83 24.35
CA THR A 270 13.91 8.04 23.64
C THR A 270 13.65 7.74 22.16
N PHE A 271 14.54 6.99 21.54
CA PHE A 271 14.41 6.58 20.14
C PHE A 271 13.11 5.79 19.91
N CYS A 272 12.86 4.74 20.70
CA CYS A 272 11.65 3.94 20.63
C CYS A 272 10.37 4.74 20.90
N LYS A 273 10.43 5.71 21.85
CA LYS A 273 9.31 6.61 22.10
C LYS A 273 8.98 7.45 20.85
N PHE A 274 9.99 8.01 20.19
CA PHE A 274 9.78 8.84 19.02
C PHE A 274 9.36 8.03 17.79
N GLN A 275 9.84 6.79 17.61
CA GLN A 275 9.30 5.90 16.60
C GLN A 275 7.77 5.77 16.73
N ARG A 276 7.26 5.61 17.95
CA ARG A 276 5.81 5.54 18.20
C ARG A 276 5.11 6.89 17.96
N ILE A 277 5.74 8.02 18.32
CA ILE A 277 5.21 9.37 18.05
C ILE A 277 5.05 9.59 16.54
N PHE A 278 6.02 9.12 15.76
CA PHE A 278 5.96 9.14 14.29
C PHE A 278 5.08 8.04 13.68
N ASN A 279 4.37 7.29 14.52
CA ASN A 279 3.42 6.24 14.14
C ASN A 279 4.05 5.00 13.47
N PHE A 280 5.37 4.77 13.61
CA PHE A 280 5.99 3.54 13.10
C PHE A 280 5.39 2.31 13.78
N GLY A 281 5.07 1.30 12.98
CA GLY A 281 4.47 0.06 13.44
C GLY A 281 2.94 0.09 13.60
N LEU A 282 2.32 1.26 13.58
CA LEU A 282 0.88 1.43 13.75
C LEU A 282 0.19 1.71 12.42
N LYS A 283 -1.13 1.51 12.38
CA LYS A 283 -1.96 1.95 11.26
C LYS A 283 -2.10 3.46 11.26
N THR A 284 -2.11 4.06 10.07
CA THR A 284 -2.43 5.48 9.89
C THR A 284 -3.92 5.74 10.09
N ASN A 285 -4.74 4.69 10.01
CA ASN A 285 -6.20 4.71 9.95
C ASN A 285 -6.72 5.44 8.71
N ILE A 286 -5.98 5.35 7.61
CA ILE A 286 -6.50 5.73 6.32
C ILE A 286 -7.78 4.94 6.04
N ASP A 287 -8.76 5.58 5.46
CA ASP A 287 -10.07 5.00 5.15
C ASP A 287 -10.03 4.12 3.87
N LEU A 288 -9.10 3.18 3.87
CA LEU A 288 -8.92 2.15 2.84
C LEU A 288 -8.85 0.77 3.49
N ALA A 289 -9.40 -0.22 2.80
CA ALA A 289 -9.25 -1.60 3.22
C ALA A 289 -7.81 -2.10 3.04
N LYS A 290 -7.42 -3.11 3.84
CA LYS A 290 -6.12 -3.83 3.76
C LYS A 290 -4.89 -3.03 4.21
N GLU A 291 -5.02 -1.92 4.93
CA GLU A 291 -3.85 -1.30 5.57
C GLU A 291 -3.18 -2.28 6.54
N VAL A 292 -1.86 -2.50 6.40
CA VAL A 292 -1.10 -3.41 7.25
C VAL A 292 -0.66 -2.73 8.55
N ARG A 293 -0.48 -3.53 9.59
CA ARG A 293 0.10 -3.14 10.87
C ARG A 293 1.43 -3.86 11.06
N THR A 294 2.47 -3.13 11.44
CA THR A 294 3.85 -3.62 11.52
C THR A 294 4.48 -3.49 12.92
N ASP A 295 3.65 -3.40 13.96
CA ASP A 295 4.12 -3.24 15.34
C ASP A 295 5.01 -4.40 15.82
N GLY A 296 4.82 -5.60 15.28
CA GLY A 296 5.68 -6.76 15.53
C GLY A 296 7.07 -6.68 14.88
N LEU A 297 7.27 -5.75 13.94
CA LEU A 297 8.53 -5.55 13.21
C LEU A 297 9.34 -4.35 13.73
N VAL A 298 8.76 -3.54 14.61
CA VAL A 298 9.43 -2.40 15.24
C VAL A 298 9.93 -2.83 16.62
N TYR A 299 11.23 -2.69 16.88
CA TYR A 299 11.81 -3.05 18.16
C TYR A 299 11.31 -2.13 19.27
N SER A 300 10.99 -2.73 20.43
CA SER A 300 10.78 -2.01 21.69
C SER A 300 12.11 -1.81 22.41
N ALA A 301 12.19 -0.84 23.33
CA ALA A 301 13.39 -0.61 24.11
C ALA A 301 13.86 -1.88 24.85
N ASP A 302 12.93 -2.66 25.42
CA ASP A 302 13.23 -3.92 26.12
C ASP A 302 13.90 -4.96 25.21
N LYS A 303 13.58 -4.95 23.91
CA LYS A 303 14.19 -5.86 22.93
C LYS A 303 15.51 -5.34 22.36
N MET A 304 15.78 -4.04 22.43
CA MET A 304 17.06 -3.46 21.99
C MET A 304 18.18 -3.76 22.98
N VAL A 305 17.84 -4.01 24.25
CA VAL A 305 18.81 -4.35 25.33
C VAL A 305 19.19 -5.83 25.30
N ASP A 306 18.39 -6.69 24.67
CA ASP A 306 18.60 -8.16 24.66
C ASP A 306 19.45 -8.65 23.47
N VAL A 307 20.17 -7.76 22.79
CA VAL A 307 21.03 -8.11 21.65
C VAL A 307 22.51 -8.22 22.05
N ASP A 308 22.78 -8.51 23.33
CA ASP A 308 24.11 -8.87 23.84
C ASP A 308 24.51 -10.32 23.51
#